data_ff82427d334a53c853644eaaaac3fee3
#
_entry.id   ff82427d334a53c853644eaaaac3fee3
#
_cell.length_a   1.000
_cell.length_b   1.000
_cell.length_c   1.000
_cell.angle_alpha   90.00
_cell.angle_beta   90.00
_cell.angle_gamma   90.00
#
_symmetry.space_group_name_H-M   'P 1'
#
loop_
_entity.id
_entity.type
_entity.pdbx_description
1 polymer ?
#
loop_
_entity_poly.entity_id
_entity_poly.type
_entity_poly.pdbx_seq_one_letter_code
_entity_poly.pdbx_strand_id
1 'polypeptide(L)'
;MPDTLTLLHELKHLLQEHFHHVIQDVILFGSQARGTAHENSDYDVLIVVNGDYDWRMRDEITDIVYDLELKYDILFDKSLISTDELHNSLRGAQPIFTHAIQHGVYA
;
A
#
# COMPACT_ATOMS: atom_id res chain seq x y z
N MET A 1 17.72 -8.88 -2.03
CA MET A 1 16.56 -7.96 -2.12
C MET A 1 15.85 -8.20 -3.45
N PRO A 2 14.56 -8.49 -3.48
CA PRO A 2 13.82 -8.62 -4.72
C PRO A 2 13.70 -7.26 -5.42
N ASP A 3 13.35 -7.26 -6.70
CA ASP A 3 13.02 -6.01 -7.37
C ASP A 3 11.71 -5.42 -6.80
N THR A 4 11.45 -4.18 -7.14
CA THR A 4 10.33 -3.44 -6.57
C THR A 4 8.98 -4.11 -6.85
N LEU A 5 8.76 -4.59 -8.07
CA LEU A 5 7.50 -5.22 -8.42
C LEU A 5 7.30 -6.55 -7.70
N THR A 6 8.35 -7.35 -7.56
CA THR A 6 8.31 -8.60 -6.80
C THR A 6 8.00 -8.32 -5.33
N LEU A 7 8.60 -7.29 -4.77
CA LEU A 7 8.34 -6.85 -3.39
C LEU A 7 6.86 -6.46 -3.19
N LEU A 8 6.30 -5.72 -4.14
CA LEU A 8 4.89 -5.32 -4.10
C LEU A 8 3.96 -6.54 -4.20
N HIS A 9 4.29 -7.49 -5.07
CA HIS A 9 3.52 -8.73 -5.21
C HIS A 9 3.55 -9.54 -3.91
N GLU A 10 4.70 -9.60 -3.24
CA GLU A 10 4.81 -10.29 -1.95
C GLU A 10 3.95 -9.62 -0.90
N LEU A 11 3.98 -8.29 -0.82
CA LEU A 11 3.13 -7.54 0.11
C LEU A 11 1.65 -7.81 -0.14
N LYS A 12 1.21 -7.69 -1.39
CA LYS A 12 -0.17 -7.95 -1.76
C LYS A 12 -0.58 -9.38 -1.44
N HIS A 13 0.28 -10.35 -1.74
CA HIS A 13 0.03 -11.75 -1.46
C HIS A 13 -0.18 -12.00 0.04
N LEU A 14 0.70 -11.48 0.89
CA LEU A 14 0.59 -11.62 2.33
C LEU A 14 -0.69 -10.99 2.88
N LEU A 15 -1.04 -9.81 2.40
CA LEU A 15 -2.27 -9.13 2.78
C LEU A 15 -3.51 -9.92 2.34
N GLN A 16 -3.51 -10.45 1.12
CA GLN A 16 -4.63 -11.23 0.61
C GLN A 16 -4.74 -12.60 1.27
N GLU A 17 -3.64 -13.22 1.67
CA GLU A 17 -3.68 -14.45 2.46
C GLU A 17 -4.40 -14.25 3.79
N HIS A 18 -4.20 -13.09 4.40
CA HIS A 18 -4.79 -12.79 5.71
C HIS A 18 -6.22 -12.25 5.59
N PHE A 19 -6.48 -11.36 4.64
CA PHE A 19 -7.75 -10.64 4.50
C PHE A 19 -8.58 -11.06 3.27
N HIS A 20 -8.04 -11.91 2.42
CA HIS A 20 -8.70 -12.38 1.20
C HIS A 20 -9.11 -11.22 0.27
N HIS A 21 -10.33 -11.26 -0.28
CA HIS A 21 -10.82 -10.26 -1.22
C HIS A 21 -11.06 -8.86 -0.62
N VAL A 22 -10.92 -8.72 0.69
CA VAL A 22 -11.05 -7.42 1.34
C VAL A 22 -9.94 -6.46 0.92
N ILE A 23 -8.77 -6.98 0.57
CA ILE A 23 -7.70 -6.18 -0.02
C ILE A 23 -7.93 -6.07 -1.52
N GLN A 24 -8.31 -4.89 -2.00
CA GLN A 24 -8.58 -4.67 -3.41
C GLN A 24 -7.31 -4.38 -4.20
N ASP A 25 -6.49 -3.43 -3.75
CA ASP A 25 -5.29 -3.00 -4.46
C ASP A 25 -4.16 -2.69 -3.49
N VAL A 26 -2.93 -2.88 -3.98
CA VAL A 26 -1.70 -2.36 -3.37
C VAL A 26 -0.99 -1.59 -4.47
N ILE A 27 -0.81 -0.29 -4.26
CA ILE A 27 -0.33 0.63 -5.30
C ILE A 27 0.94 1.31 -4.81
N LEU A 28 2.02 1.18 -5.58
CA LEU A 28 3.26 1.92 -5.33
C LEU A 28 3.16 3.29 -5.99
N PHE A 29 3.50 4.32 -5.24
CA PHE A 29 3.57 5.68 -5.77
C PHE A 29 4.84 6.37 -5.26
N GLY A 30 4.98 7.67 -5.48
CA GLY A 30 6.13 8.40 -5.01
C GLY A 30 7.42 8.12 -5.79
N SER A 31 8.57 8.33 -5.16
CA SER A 31 9.88 8.28 -5.82
C SER A 31 10.25 6.89 -6.33
N GLN A 32 9.88 5.84 -5.62
CA GLN A 32 10.14 4.45 -6.06
C GLN A 32 9.38 4.11 -7.35
N ALA A 33 8.14 4.58 -7.47
CA ALA A 33 7.34 4.37 -8.68
C ALA A 33 7.87 5.15 -9.88
N ARG A 34 8.43 6.35 -9.63
CA ARG A 34 8.98 7.22 -10.69
C ARG A 34 10.42 6.87 -11.08
N GLY A 35 11.07 5.97 -10.36
CA GLY A 35 12.48 5.65 -10.58
C GLY A 35 13.44 6.76 -10.15
N THR A 36 13.00 7.69 -9.31
CA THR A 36 13.80 8.81 -8.81
C THR A 36 14.25 8.59 -7.36
N ALA A 37 14.02 7.40 -6.81
CA ALA A 37 14.33 7.08 -5.44
C ALA A 37 15.84 7.04 -5.19
N HIS A 38 16.24 7.46 -4.00
CA HIS A 38 17.58 7.24 -3.47
C HIS A 38 17.65 5.90 -2.75
N GLU A 39 18.88 5.45 -2.44
CA GLU A 39 19.10 4.15 -1.81
C GLU A 39 18.30 3.94 -0.52
N ASN A 40 18.09 5.01 0.25
CA ASN A 40 17.38 4.96 1.53
C ASN A 40 15.96 5.52 1.48
N SER A 41 15.39 5.66 0.27
CA SER A 41 14.02 6.15 0.13
C SER A 41 13.01 5.11 0.58
N ASP A 42 11.96 5.57 1.27
CA ASP A 42 10.84 4.71 1.65
C ASP A 42 10.05 4.29 0.42
N TYR A 43 9.36 3.16 0.56
CA TYR A 43 8.40 2.71 -0.45
C TYR A 43 7.03 3.26 -0.08
N ASP A 44 6.54 4.22 -0.86
CA ASP A 44 5.21 4.80 -0.65
C ASP A 44 4.16 3.87 -1.25
N VAL A 45 3.33 3.27 -0.41
CA VAL A 45 2.29 2.34 -0.86
C VAL A 45 0.92 2.78 -0.37
N LEU A 46 -0.06 2.64 -1.25
CA LEU A 46 -1.47 2.83 -0.92
C LEU A 46 -2.14 1.45 -0.91
N ILE A 47 -2.76 1.11 0.21
CA ILE A 47 -3.52 -0.13 0.37
C ILE A 47 -4.99 0.23 0.32
N VAL A 48 -5.69 -0.28 -0.69
CA VAL A 48 -7.13 -0.02 -0.90
C VAL A 48 -7.91 -1.21 -0.37
N VAL A 49 -8.80 -0.93 0.57
CA VAL A 49 -9.61 -1.93 1.25
C VAL A 49 -11.05 -1.87 0.72
N ASN A 50 -11.62 -3.02 0.37
CA ASN A 50 -13.01 -3.12 -0.04
C ASN A 50 -13.95 -2.90 1.15
N GLY A 51 -14.91 -2.00 0.97
CA GLY A 51 -15.87 -1.69 2.03
C GLY A 51 -15.26 -0.75 3.05
N ASP A 52 -15.20 -1.19 4.29
CA ASP A 52 -14.71 -0.39 5.41
C ASP A 52 -13.66 -1.17 6.21
N TYR A 53 -12.99 -0.51 7.11
CA TYR A 53 -12.02 -1.14 7.99
C TYR A 53 -12.05 -0.48 9.37
N ASP A 54 -11.66 -1.25 10.39
CA ASP A 54 -11.54 -0.77 11.75
C ASP A 54 -10.07 -0.69 12.20
N TRP A 55 -9.85 -0.26 13.44
CA TRP A 55 -8.50 -0.14 14.00
C TRP A 55 -7.78 -1.50 14.13
N ARG A 56 -8.53 -2.58 14.31
CA ARG A 56 -7.95 -3.93 14.42
C ARG A 56 -7.36 -4.38 13.09
N MET A 57 -8.09 -4.15 12.02
CA MET A 57 -7.59 -4.46 10.68
C MET A 57 -6.37 -3.60 10.34
N ARG A 58 -6.40 -2.32 10.72
CA ARG A 58 -5.24 -1.43 10.52
C ARG A 58 -4.02 -1.95 11.26
N ASP A 59 -4.16 -2.39 12.51
CA ASP A 59 -3.05 -2.92 13.29
C ASP A 59 -2.51 -4.22 12.69
N GLU A 60 -3.38 -5.11 12.21
CA GLU A 60 -2.97 -6.35 11.55
C GLU A 60 -2.21 -6.07 10.26
N ILE A 61 -2.67 -5.09 9.46
CA ILE A 61 -1.95 -4.66 8.25
C ILE A 61 -0.58 -4.10 8.62
N THR A 62 -0.51 -3.30 9.67
CA THR A 62 0.76 -2.76 10.17
C THR A 62 1.74 -3.85 10.53
N ASP A 63 1.28 -4.92 11.19
CA ASP A 63 2.13 -6.05 11.56
C ASP A 63 2.66 -6.79 10.33
N ILE A 64 1.83 -7.00 9.32
CA ILE A 64 2.24 -7.66 8.07
C ILE A 64 3.29 -6.81 7.33
N VAL A 65 3.05 -5.50 7.24
CA VAL A 65 4.00 -4.58 6.61
C VAL A 65 5.33 -4.58 7.37
N TYR A 66 5.27 -4.57 8.68
CA TYR A 66 6.47 -4.57 9.54
C TYR A 66 7.31 -5.84 9.34
N ASP A 67 6.68 -6.99 9.17
CA ASP A 67 7.40 -8.24 8.91
C ASP A 67 8.22 -8.16 7.62
N LEU A 68 7.69 -7.54 6.58
CA LEU A 68 8.44 -7.31 5.34
C LEU A 68 9.54 -6.28 5.52
N GLU A 69 9.31 -5.23 6.28
CA GLU A 69 10.34 -4.24 6.59
C GLU A 69 11.53 -4.89 7.26
N LEU A 70 11.28 -5.79 8.22
CA LEU A 70 12.35 -6.52 8.89
C LEU A 70 13.06 -7.51 7.96
N LYS A 71 12.30 -8.20 7.12
CA LYS A 71 12.85 -9.21 6.21
C LYS A 71 13.84 -8.63 5.21
N TYR A 72 13.56 -7.45 4.69
CA TYR A 72 14.34 -6.83 3.62
C TYR A 72 15.12 -5.60 4.04
N ASP A 73 15.05 -5.21 5.31
CA ASP A 73 15.70 -4.01 5.85
C ASP A 73 15.32 -2.77 5.06
N ILE A 74 14.00 -2.56 4.91
CA ILE A 74 13.40 -1.44 4.18
C ILE A 74 12.33 -0.78 5.02
N LEU A 75 11.84 0.38 4.58
CA LEU A 75 10.71 1.06 5.18
C LEU A 75 9.61 1.29 4.16
N PHE A 76 8.38 1.06 4.58
CA PHE A 76 7.18 1.42 3.84
C PHE A 76 6.53 2.64 4.47
N ASP A 77 6.22 3.63 3.66
CA ASP A 77 5.31 4.70 4.05
C ASP A 77 3.93 4.31 3.52
N LYS A 78 3.15 3.64 4.36
CA LYS A 78 1.86 3.11 3.95
C LYS A 78 0.74 4.09 4.24
N SER A 79 -0.19 4.16 3.31
CA SER A 79 -1.48 4.82 3.47
C SER A 79 -2.59 3.80 3.25
N LEU A 80 -3.65 3.90 4.03
CA LEU A 80 -4.78 2.98 3.97
C LEU A 80 -6.04 3.77 3.63
N ILE A 81 -6.80 3.29 2.66
CA ILE A 81 -8.08 3.90 2.31
C ILE A 81 -9.08 2.82 1.92
N SER A 82 -10.34 3.00 2.31
CA SER A 82 -11.41 2.12 1.86
C SER A 82 -12.02 2.59 0.55
N THR A 83 -12.64 1.67 -0.20
CA THR A 83 -13.39 2.05 -1.40
C THR A 83 -14.53 3.00 -1.07
N ASP A 84 -15.12 2.85 0.10
CA ASP A 84 -16.16 3.75 0.58
C ASP A 84 -15.63 5.18 0.77
N GLU A 85 -14.47 5.34 1.39
CA GLU A 85 -13.81 6.64 1.54
C GLU A 85 -13.44 7.25 0.18
N LEU A 86 -12.93 6.43 -0.75
CA LEU A 86 -12.54 6.89 -2.08
C LEU A 86 -13.71 7.50 -2.85
N HIS A 87 -14.88 6.89 -2.76
CA HIS A 87 -16.02 7.28 -3.57
C HIS A 87 -16.95 8.27 -2.86
N ASN A 88 -16.95 8.29 -1.53
CA ASN A 88 -17.99 8.96 -0.76
C ASN A 88 -17.48 9.97 0.28
N SER A 89 -16.17 10.22 0.34
CA SER A 89 -15.64 11.16 1.32
C SER A 89 -14.66 12.17 0.72
N LEU A 90 -14.47 13.28 1.42
CA LEU A 90 -13.49 14.30 1.05
C LEU A 90 -12.06 13.78 1.11
N ARG A 91 -11.79 12.78 1.95
CA ARG A 91 -10.47 12.18 2.06
C ARG A 91 -10.07 11.54 0.73
N GLY A 92 -11.00 10.83 0.08
CA GLY A 92 -10.74 10.18 -1.21
C GLY A 92 -10.44 11.15 -2.34
N ALA A 93 -10.86 12.42 -2.22
CA ALA A 93 -10.58 13.45 -3.22
C ALA A 93 -9.22 14.12 -3.05
N GLN A 94 -8.48 13.80 -1.99
CA GLN A 94 -7.16 14.41 -1.76
C GLN A 94 -6.16 13.97 -2.83
N PRO A 95 -5.26 14.88 -3.28
CA PRO A 95 -4.32 14.58 -4.36
C PRO A 95 -3.46 13.36 -4.15
N ILE A 96 -3.06 13.04 -2.91
CA ILE A 96 -2.25 11.86 -2.62
C ILE A 96 -2.95 10.58 -3.10
N PHE A 97 -4.27 10.45 -2.88
CA PHE A 97 -5.02 9.26 -3.27
C PHE A 97 -5.35 9.25 -4.75
N THR A 98 -5.84 10.35 -5.29
CA THR A 98 -6.19 10.44 -6.71
C THR A 98 -4.96 10.25 -7.60
N HIS A 99 -3.83 10.84 -7.23
CA HIS A 99 -2.59 10.71 -7.97
C HIS A 99 -2.06 9.27 -7.94
N ALA A 100 -2.06 8.64 -6.76
CA ALA A 100 -1.62 7.25 -6.63
C ALA A 100 -2.47 6.30 -7.48
N ILE A 101 -3.79 6.48 -7.48
CA ILE A 101 -4.70 5.64 -8.27
C ILE A 101 -4.50 5.82 -9.77
N GLN A 102 -4.28 7.05 -10.23
CA GLN A 102 -4.14 7.36 -11.65
C GLN A 102 -2.76 7.03 -12.21
N HIS A 103 -1.71 7.19 -11.42
CA HIS A 103 -0.32 7.14 -11.89
C HIS A 103 0.56 6.13 -11.17
N GLY A 104 0.07 5.49 -10.12
CA GLY A 104 0.83 4.52 -9.35
C GLY A 104 1.03 3.19 -10.09
N VAL A 105 1.92 2.37 -9.54
CA VAL A 105 2.20 1.03 -10.05
C VAL A 105 1.41 0.02 -9.22
N TYR A 106 0.51 -0.69 -9.87
CA TYR A 106 -0.35 -1.68 -9.20
C TYR A 106 0.36 -3.02 -9.08
N ALA A 107 0.25 -3.59 -7.90
CA ALA A 107 0.74 -4.95 -7.67
C ALA A 107 -0.19 -5.98 -8.28
#